data_fab5cd4bfafa745cbbcb146458542e9a
#
_entry.id   fab5cd4bfafa745cbbcb146458542e9a
#
_cell.length_a   1.000
_cell.length_b   1.000
_cell.length_c   1.000
_cell.angle_alpha   90.00
_cell.angle_beta   90.00
_cell.angle_gamma   90.00
#
_symmetry.space_group_name_H-M   'P 1'
#
loop_
_entity.id
_entity.type
_entity.pdbx_description
1 polymer ?
#
loop_
_entity_poly.entity_id
_entity_poly.type
_entity_poly.pdbx_seq_one_letter_code
_entity_poly.pdbx_strand_id
1 'polypeptide(L)'
;MKIPKRLEPLIEEGMIDDVLCQLMTGKEGMIYMVRCGNDIRCAKVYKETNKRNFLSRFSYIDDRRVKNSRRTRIMEKLSHSEQQLHEEAWQSTEVDMLCRLETSGIRVPKFYNFFAGVLLMELITDSEGNVASRLSDLILTPKQAREYHRILIKQIVKMLCAGIVHGDLSQYNVLVGSSGPVIIDLPQAVSAANNHSARTIIKRDVDNLTAYFSRFCPELAKTDYATEIWCYYQRGQLPYAILSGNTHHLEQEKSVPVNISDVLQIINEVIKKEMAWQRHKQTRLISHLSQC
;
A
#
# COMPACT_ATOMS: atom_id res chain seq x y z
N MET A 1 12.84 22.58 -17.96
CA MET A 1 12.00 22.58 -16.71
C MET A 1 12.91 22.93 -15.55
N LYS A 2 12.47 23.71 -14.53
CA LYS A 2 13.33 23.98 -13.37
C LYS A 2 13.36 22.71 -12.51
N ILE A 3 14.53 22.15 -12.30
CA ILE A 3 14.73 20.94 -11.49
C ILE A 3 14.29 21.24 -10.05
N PRO A 4 13.44 20.40 -9.43
CA PRO A 4 13.09 20.57 -8.03
C PRO A 4 14.33 20.39 -7.13
N LYS A 5 14.56 21.33 -6.22
CA LYS A 5 15.73 21.30 -5.30
C LYS A 5 15.95 19.98 -4.60
N ARG A 6 14.89 19.24 -4.30
CA ARG A 6 14.98 17.92 -3.63
C ARG A 6 15.43 16.78 -4.54
N LEU A 7 15.44 16.98 -5.88
CA LEU A 7 16.00 16.01 -6.82
C LEU A 7 17.48 16.29 -7.13
N GLU A 8 17.97 17.50 -6.83
CA GLU A 8 19.38 17.86 -7.04
C GLU A 8 20.35 16.87 -6.36
N PRO A 9 20.18 16.47 -5.07
CA PRO A 9 21.06 15.49 -4.45
C PRO A 9 21.10 14.13 -5.15
N LEU A 10 19.99 13.66 -5.72
CA LEU A 10 19.95 12.40 -6.45
C LEU A 10 20.67 12.46 -7.79
N ILE A 11 20.72 13.65 -8.41
CA ILE A 11 21.49 13.90 -9.63
C ILE A 11 22.98 13.99 -9.31
N GLU A 12 23.35 14.69 -8.24
CA GLU A 12 24.74 14.82 -7.78
C GLU A 12 25.36 13.46 -7.43
N GLU A 13 24.58 12.58 -6.80
CA GLU A 13 24.96 11.20 -6.47
C GLU A 13 24.86 10.22 -7.66
N GLY A 14 24.48 10.70 -8.85
CA GLY A 14 24.35 9.86 -10.05
C GLY A 14 23.24 8.81 -10.00
N MET A 15 22.27 8.96 -9.09
CA MET A 15 21.10 8.05 -8.98
C MET A 15 20.05 8.35 -10.05
N ILE A 16 20.01 9.59 -10.53
CA ILE A 16 19.12 10.10 -11.57
C ILE A 16 19.98 10.90 -12.56
N ASP A 17 19.84 10.63 -13.86
CA ASP A 17 20.53 11.37 -14.91
C ASP A 17 19.77 12.63 -15.31
N ASP A 18 18.43 12.56 -15.35
CA ASP A 18 17.58 13.66 -15.81
C ASP A 18 16.16 13.57 -15.25
N VAL A 19 15.51 14.74 -15.15
CA VAL A 19 14.10 14.88 -14.77
C VAL A 19 13.29 15.19 -16.03
N LEU A 20 12.54 14.22 -16.51
CA LEU A 20 11.83 14.29 -17.79
C LEU A 20 10.58 15.16 -17.72
N CYS A 21 9.69 14.87 -16.77
CA CYS A 21 8.49 15.69 -16.54
C CYS A 21 7.90 15.44 -15.15
N GLN A 22 7.03 16.34 -14.73
CA GLN A 22 6.18 16.15 -13.57
C GLN A 22 4.88 15.46 -14.00
N LEU A 23 4.58 14.32 -13.37
CA LEU A 23 3.36 13.54 -13.65
C LEU A 23 2.16 14.03 -12.84
N MET A 24 2.41 14.37 -11.55
CA MET A 24 1.31 14.74 -10.65
C MET A 24 1.79 15.60 -9.48
N THR A 25 0.88 16.43 -8.98
CA THR A 25 1.00 17.09 -7.68
C THR A 25 -0.12 16.61 -6.78
N GLY A 26 0.23 15.87 -5.73
CA GLY A 26 -0.70 15.41 -4.70
C GLY A 26 -0.61 16.21 -3.40
N LYS A 27 -1.42 15.84 -2.42
CA LYS A 27 -1.40 16.43 -1.07
C LYS A 27 -0.09 16.12 -0.34
N GLU A 28 0.44 14.93 -0.51
CA GLU A 28 1.59 14.38 0.20
C GLU A 28 2.92 14.63 -0.49
N GLY A 29 2.91 14.78 -1.81
CA GLY A 29 4.13 14.95 -2.58
C GLY A 29 3.88 15.29 -4.04
N MET A 30 4.96 15.33 -4.77
CA MET A 30 5.00 15.51 -6.22
C MET A 30 5.61 14.27 -6.86
N ILE A 31 5.05 13.84 -7.97
CA ILE A 31 5.50 12.67 -8.72
C ILE A 31 6.19 13.14 -10.00
N TYR A 32 7.40 12.68 -10.23
CA TYR A 32 8.19 12.98 -11.40
C TYR A 32 8.56 11.71 -12.16
N MET A 33 8.64 11.84 -13.47
CA MET A 33 9.26 10.86 -14.35
C MET A 33 10.74 11.24 -14.50
N VAL A 34 11.62 10.28 -14.22
CA VAL A 34 13.07 10.50 -14.19
C VAL A 34 13.78 9.43 -14.99
N ARG A 35 14.96 9.77 -15.54
CA ARG A 35 15.85 8.83 -16.23
C ARG A 35 16.91 8.34 -15.27
N CYS A 36 17.16 7.04 -15.28
CA CYS A 36 18.20 6.37 -14.49
C CYS A 36 18.92 5.36 -15.40
N GLY A 37 19.99 5.78 -16.04
CA GLY A 37 20.65 5.03 -17.10
C GLY A 37 19.71 4.85 -18.30
N ASN A 38 19.49 3.60 -18.67
CA ASN A 38 18.58 3.23 -19.75
C ASN A 38 17.11 3.12 -19.31
N ASP A 39 16.84 3.19 -18.00
CA ASP A 39 15.51 3.00 -17.43
C ASP A 39 14.81 4.32 -17.19
N ILE A 40 13.49 4.31 -17.35
CA ILE A 40 12.63 5.40 -16.90
C ILE A 40 11.96 4.96 -15.60
N ARG A 41 12.05 5.81 -14.57
CA ARG A 41 11.53 5.53 -13.22
C ARG A 41 10.63 6.64 -12.73
N CYS A 42 9.96 6.37 -11.63
CA CYS A 42 9.10 7.31 -10.92
C CYS A 42 9.81 7.78 -9.65
N ALA A 43 9.87 9.10 -9.45
CA ALA A 43 10.39 9.73 -8.24
C ALA A 43 9.25 10.42 -7.48
N LYS A 44 8.89 9.93 -6.30
CA LYS A 44 7.93 10.56 -5.37
C LYS A 44 8.71 11.46 -4.41
N VAL A 45 8.55 12.77 -4.59
CA VAL A 45 9.16 13.80 -3.75
C VAL A 45 8.16 14.21 -2.70
N TYR A 46 8.41 13.91 -1.44
CA TYR A 46 7.52 14.29 -0.35
C TYR A 46 7.58 15.79 -0.07
N LYS A 47 6.42 16.40 0.17
CA LYS A 47 6.34 17.80 0.59
C LYS A 47 6.81 17.93 2.03
N GLU A 48 7.50 19.02 2.35
CA GLU A 48 7.74 19.38 3.74
C GLU A 48 6.43 19.60 4.47
N THR A 49 6.29 18.93 5.61
CA THR A 49 5.04 18.96 6.36
C THR A 49 4.94 20.27 7.13
N ASN A 50 4.03 21.15 6.73
CA ASN A 50 3.62 22.26 7.59
C ASN A 50 2.86 21.69 8.81
N LYS A 51 2.98 22.34 9.98
CA LYS A 51 2.33 21.95 11.24
C LYS A 51 0.86 21.50 11.10
N ARG A 52 0.09 22.14 10.22
CA ARG A 52 -1.33 21.81 9.95
C ARG A 52 -1.50 20.46 9.24
N ASN A 53 -0.63 20.13 8.27
CA ASN A 53 -0.69 18.87 7.52
C ASN A 53 -0.25 17.69 8.37
N PHE A 54 0.76 17.89 9.24
CA PHE A 54 1.22 16.91 10.21
C PHE A 54 0.09 16.52 11.17
N LEU A 55 -0.59 17.47 11.76
CA LEU A 55 -1.71 17.24 12.68
C LEU A 55 -2.89 16.54 12.00
N SER A 56 -3.20 16.89 10.74
CA SER A 56 -4.30 16.24 10.01
C SER A 56 -3.97 14.78 9.66
N ARG A 57 -2.72 14.45 9.34
CA ARG A 57 -2.28 13.07 9.08
C ARG A 57 -2.33 12.22 10.35
N PHE A 58 -1.88 12.77 11.47
CA PHE A 58 -1.92 12.09 12.76
C PHE A 58 -3.35 11.87 13.26
N SER A 59 -4.24 12.84 13.11
CA SER A 59 -5.65 12.68 13.46
C SER A 59 -6.32 11.60 12.62
N TYR A 60 -5.96 11.45 11.35
CA TYR A 60 -6.51 10.41 10.47
C TYR A 60 -6.05 8.99 10.87
N ILE A 61 -4.82 8.83 11.36
CA ILE A 61 -4.32 7.56 11.88
C ILE A 61 -4.87 7.26 13.28
N ASP A 62 -5.06 8.28 14.12
CA ASP A 62 -5.44 8.17 15.54
C ASP A 62 -6.95 8.37 15.80
N ASP A 63 -7.72 8.96 14.86
CA ASP A 63 -9.19 9.10 14.97
C ASP A 63 -9.92 7.73 15.00
N ARG A 64 -9.16 6.68 14.76
CA ARG A 64 -9.56 5.29 14.96
C ARG A 64 -9.33 4.79 16.40
N ARG A 65 -8.68 5.60 17.25
CA ARG A 65 -8.47 5.36 18.68
C ARG A 65 -8.93 6.59 19.45
N VAL A 66 -10.20 6.65 19.81
CA VAL A 66 -10.74 7.58 20.82
C VAL A 66 -10.19 9.01 20.76
N LYS A 67 -11.05 10.00 20.56
CA LYS A 67 -10.81 11.44 20.66
C LYS A 67 -10.00 11.79 21.92
N ASN A 68 -8.69 11.71 21.86
CA ASN A 68 -7.83 12.06 22.97
C ASN A 68 -7.28 13.46 22.74
N SER A 69 -8.06 14.48 23.10
CA SER A 69 -7.72 15.91 23.06
C SER A 69 -6.37 16.24 23.75
N ARG A 70 -5.90 15.34 24.62
CA ARG A 70 -4.62 15.48 25.33
C ARG A 70 -3.42 15.19 24.41
N ARG A 71 -3.52 14.18 23.51
CA ARG A 71 -2.45 13.86 22.55
C ARG A 71 -2.31 14.90 21.45
N THR A 72 -3.42 15.40 20.93
CA THR A 72 -3.41 16.50 19.96
C THR A 72 -2.70 17.74 20.53
N ARG A 73 -2.97 18.10 21.81
CA ARG A 73 -2.29 19.21 22.48
C ARG A 73 -0.80 18.97 22.74
N ILE A 74 -0.36 17.72 22.92
CA ILE A 74 1.06 17.39 23.08
C ILE A 74 1.77 17.55 21.72
N MET A 75 1.14 17.11 20.64
CA MET A 75 1.71 17.23 19.29
C MET A 75 1.76 18.65 18.75
N GLU A 76 0.82 19.52 19.16
CA GLU A 76 0.88 20.96 18.86
C GLU A 76 2.10 21.66 19.47
N LYS A 77 2.74 21.06 20.47
CA LYS A 77 3.92 21.57 21.17
C LYS A 77 5.26 21.01 20.67
N LEU A 78 5.23 20.07 19.70
CA LEU A 78 6.45 19.49 19.16
C LEU A 78 7.32 20.57 18.49
N SER A 79 8.61 20.53 18.75
CA SER A 79 9.60 21.37 18.08
C SER A 79 9.73 21.00 16.60
N HIS A 80 10.33 21.86 15.79
CA HIS A 80 10.55 21.60 14.35
C HIS A 80 11.39 20.33 14.11
N SER A 81 12.38 20.08 14.96
CA SER A 81 13.23 18.87 14.89
C SER A 81 12.47 17.58 15.21
N GLU A 82 11.56 17.61 16.20
CA GLU A 82 10.72 16.45 16.52
C GLU A 82 9.70 16.16 15.41
N GLN A 83 9.17 17.19 14.77
CA GLN A 83 8.28 17.03 13.61
C GLN A 83 9.01 16.39 12.43
N GLN A 84 10.26 16.79 12.19
CA GLN A 84 11.10 16.23 11.13
C GLN A 84 11.43 14.74 11.37
N LEU A 85 11.79 14.36 12.61
CA LEU A 85 12.02 12.97 12.98
C LEU A 85 10.77 12.09 12.78
N HIS A 86 9.58 12.62 13.09
CA HIS A 86 8.32 11.91 12.85
C HIS A 86 8.00 11.78 11.36
N GLU A 87 8.35 12.76 10.54
CA GLU A 87 8.16 12.70 9.09
C GLU A 87 9.10 11.67 8.44
N GLU A 88 10.36 11.63 8.85
CA GLU A 88 11.32 10.63 8.41
C GLU A 88 10.88 9.21 8.81
N ALA A 89 10.38 9.04 10.04
CA ALA A 89 9.83 7.77 10.50
C ALA A 89 8.60 7.33 9.68
N TRP A 90 7.74 8.27 9.27
CA TRP A 90 6.57 8.00 8.46
C TRP A 90 6.93 7.63 7.02
N GLN A 91 7.87 8.35 6.39
CA GLN A 91 8.40 8.02 5.07
C GLN A 91 9.08 6.65 5.07
N SER A 92 9.85 6.34 6.12
CA SER A 92 10.44 5.01 6.33
C SER A 92 9.37 3.92 6.44
N THR A 93 8.23 4.21 7.07
CA THR A 93 7.10 3.26 7.19
C THR A 93 6.46 2.97 5.83
N GLU A 94 6.26 3.97 4.96
CA GLU A 94 5.75 3.74 3.61
C GLU A 94 6.69 2.88 2.78
N VAL A 95 8.00 3.15 2.85
CA VAL A 95 9.04 2.34 2.18
C VAL A 95 9.05 0.91 2.71
N ASP A 96 9.00 0.72 4.03
CA ASP A 96 8.95 -0.61 4.64
C ASP A 96 7.71 -1.38 4.20
N MET A 97 6.53 -0.74 4.15
CA MET A 97 5.30 -1.37 3.68
C MET A 97 5.38 -1.74 2.20
N LEU A 98 5.92 -0.86 1.36
CA LEU A 98 6.12 -1.12 -0.06
C LEU A 98 7.01 -2.36 -0.28
N CYS A 99 8.16 -2.43 0.40
CA CYS A 99 9.07 -3.56 0.33
C CYS A 99 8.43 -4.87 0.83
N ARG A 100 7.67 -4.82 1.92
CA ARG A 100 6.95 -6.00 2.46
C ARG A 100 5.90 -6.51 1.49
N LEU A 101 5.14 -5.62 0.86
CA LEU A 101 4.11 -5.99 -0.11
C LEU A 101 4.74 -6.59 -1.37
N GLU A 102 5.79 -5.97 -1.91
CA GLU A 102 6.55 -6.49 -3.06
C GLU A 102 7.08 -7.91 -2.77
N THR A 103 7.72 -8.10 -1.61
CA THR A 103 8.27 -9.40 -1.20
C THR A 103 7.19 -10.46 -0.99
N SER A 104 5.98 -10.06 -0.58
CA SER A 104 4.83 -10.95 -0.41
C SER A 104 4.09 -11.24 -1.73
N GLY A 105 4.61 -10.76 -2.87
CA GLY A 105 4.04 -11.00 -4.19
C GLY A 105 2.73 -10.25 -4.45
N ILE A 106 2.55 -9.11 -3.79
CA ILE A 106 1.48 -8.16 -4.08
C ILE A 106 1.98 -7.23 -5.20
N ARG A 107 1.12 -6.92 -6.18
CA ARG A 107 1.48 -6.03 -7.28
C ARG A 107 1.40 -4.57 -6.82
N VAL A 108 2.51 -4.06 -6.41
CA VAL A 108 2.81 -2.66 -6.07
C VAL A 108 3.97 -2.20 -6.95
N PRO A 109 4.26 -0.89 -7.06
CA PRO A 109 5.47 -0.41 -7.75
C PRO A 109 6.72 -1.00 -7.11
N LYS A 110 7.66 -1.48 -7.93
CA LYS A 110 8.94 -1.99 -7.44
C LYS A 110 9.73 -0.87 -6.77
N PHE A 111 10.27 -1.14 -5.59
CA PHE A 111 11.16 -0.23 -4.88
C PHE A 111 12.57 -0.27 -5.49
N TYR A 112 13.18 0.89 -5.70
CA TYR A 112 14.58 0.99 -6.11
C TYR A 112 15.44 1.65 -5.06
N ASN A 113 15.07 2.84 -4.59
CA ASN A 113 15.83 3.58 -3.60
C ASN A 113 14.98 4.59 -2.83
N PHE A 114 15.46 4.98 -1.65
CA PHE A 114 14.94 6.11 -0.89
C PHE A 114 16.10 6.96 -0.39
N PHE A 115 16.18 8.20 -0.86
CA PHE A 115 17.28 9.11 -0.53
C PHE A 115 16.79 10.55 -0.46
N ALA A 116 17.25 11.30 0.54
CA ALA A 116 16.94 12.73 0.73
C ALA A 116 15.44 13.08 0.67
N GLY A 117 14.56 12.19 1.19
CA GLY A 117 13.10 12.38 1.15
C GLY A 117 12.49 12.17 -0.24
N VAL A 118 13.17 11.43 -1.11
CA VAL A 118 12.69 11.03 -2.43
C VAL A 118 12.63 9.50 -2.50
N LEU A 119 11.44 8.98 -2.81
CA LEU A 119 11.22 7.56 -3.09
C LEU A 119 11.35 7.31 -4.60
N LEU A 120 12.36 6.53 -4.99
CA LEU A 120 12.57 6.09 -6.37
C LEU A 120 11.95 4.69 -6.55
N MET A 121 11.00 4.59 -7.47
CA MET A 121 10.21 3.37 -7.68
C MET A 121 9.91 3.16 -9.16
N GLU A 122 9.31 2.00 -9.48
CA GLU A 122 8.89 1.64 -10.83
C GLU A 122 7.90 2.67 -11.38
N LEU A 123 8.13 3.10 -12.61
CA LEU A 123 7.13 3.79 -13.41
C LEU A 123 6.18 2.75 -14.01
N ILE A 124 4.92 2.78 -13.58
CA ILE A 124 3.93 1.86 -14.14
C ILE A 124 3.51 2.37 -15.52
N THR A 125 3.59 1.48 -16.51
CA THR A 125 3.21 1.79 -17.89
C THR A 125 2.11 0.84 -18.37
N ASP A 126 1.32 1.32 -19.33
CA ASP A 126 0.34 0.50 -20.06
C ASP A 126 1.02 -0.40 -21.11
N SER A 127 0.23 -1.11 -21.91
CA SER A 127 0.74 -1.99 -22.97
C SER A 127 1.40 -1.26 -24.15
N GLU A 128 1.18 0.05 -24.24
CA GLU A 128 1.76 0.89 -25.30
C GLU A 128 3.04 1.61 -24.82
N GLY A 129 3.39 1.44 -23.53
CA GLY A 129 4.53 2.10 -22.90
C GLY A 129 4.24 3.51 -22.37
N ASN A 130 3.00 3.98 -22.45
CA ASN A 130 2.61 5.25 -21.84
C ASN A 130 2.47 5.10 -20.31
N VAL A 131 2.53 6.21 -19.59
CA VAL A 131 2.27 6.22 -18.15
C VAL A 131 0.88 5.67 -17.86
N ALA A 132 0.80 4.68 -17.00
CA ALA A 132 -0.46 3.99 -16.68
C ALA A 132 -1.49 4.95 -16.08
N SER A 133 -2.72 4.86 -16.57
CA SER A 133 -3.87 5.62 -16.06
C SER A 133 -4.32 5.09 -14.71
N ARG A 134 -4.93 5.97 -13.91
CA ARG A 134 -5.65 5.53 -12.72
C ARG A 134 -6.89 4.75 -13.10
N LEU A 135 -7.26 3.80 -12.25
CA LEU A 135 -8.51 3.05 -12.43
C LEU A 135 -9.73 3.99 -12.49
N SER A 136 -9.71 5.10 -11.72
CA SER A 136 -10.75 6.14 -11.74
C SER A 136 -10.98 6.80 -13.10
N ASP A 137 -9.95 6.85 -13.94
CA ASP A 137 -9.94 7.60 -15.19
C ASP A 137 -10.34 6.72 -16.39
N LEU A 138 -10.61 5.45 -16.11
CA LEU A 138 -10.95 4.46 -17.14
C LEU A 138 -12.45 4.18 -17.21
N ILE A 139 -12.96 3.96 -18.42
CA ILE A 139 -14.26 3.38 -18.68
C ILE A 139 -14.06 1.89 -18.96
N LEU A 140 -14.60 1.04 -18.10
CA LEU A 140 -14.39 -0.39 -18.17
C LEU A 140 -15.57 -1.11 -18.87
N THR A 141 -15.26 -2.16 -19.62
CA THR A 141 -16.26 -3.14 -20.00
C THR A 141 -16.65 -3.99 -18.78
N PRO A 142 -17.86 -4.60 -18.75
CA PRO A 142 -18.27 -5.50 -17.66
C PRO A 142 -17.28 -6.64 -17.41
N LYS A 143 -16.66 -7.17 -18.47
CA LYS A 143 -15.66 -8.22 -18.39
C LYS A 143 -14.37 -7.74 -17.69
N GLN A 144 -13.87 -6.57 -18.06
CA GLN A 144 -12.70 -5.97 -17.42
C GLN A 144 -12.98 -5.62 -15.96
N ALA A 145 -14.16 -5.06 -15.67
CA ALA A 145 -14.56 -4.72 -14.31
C ALA A 145 -14.57 -5.95 -13.40
N ARG A 146 -15.15 -7.07 -13.85
CA ARG A 146 -15.15 -8.34 -13.12
C ARG A 146 -13.74 -8.88 -12.90
N GLU A 147 -12.90 -8.84 -13.94
CA GLU A 147 -11.53 -9.35 -13.87
C GLU A 147 -10.66 -8.51 -12.93
N TYR A 148 -10.69 -7.18 -13.05
CA TYR A 148 -9.90 -6.29 -12.18
C TYR A 148 -10.37 -6.35 -10.73
N HIS A 149 -11.70 -6.41 -10.50
CA HIS A 149 -12.23 -6.63 -9.16
C HIS A 149 -11.69 -7.94 -8.56
N ARG A 150 -11.75 -9.04 -9.31
CA ARG A 150 -11.23 -10.35 -8.88
C ARG A 150 -9.74 -10.31 -8.56
N ILE A 151 -8.93 -9.63 -9.39
CA ILE A 151 -7.51 -9.47 -9.15
C ILE A 151 -7.27 -8.68 -7.86
N LEU A 152 -7.96 -7.55 -7.66
CA LEU A 152 -7.78 -6.70 -6.48
C LEU A 152 -8.24 -7.39 -5.20
N ILE A 153 -9.34 -8.14 -5.21
CA ILE A 153 -9.76 -8.96 -4.07
C ILE A 153 -8.65 -9.96 -3.70
N LYS A 154 -8.03 -10.63 -4.67
CA LYS A 154 -6.89 -11.53 -4.42
C LYS A 154 -5.68 -10.78 -3.84
N GLN A 155 -5.40 -9.56 -4.30
CA GLN A 155 -4.32 -8.74 -3.73
C GLN A 155 -4.62 -8.37 -2.27
N ILE A 156 -5.87 -7.98 -1.95
CA ILE A 156 -6.30 -7.68 -0.56
C ILE A 156 -6.11 -8.90 0.35
N VAL A 157 -6.49 -10.09 -0.12
CA VAL A 157 -6.25 -11.35 0.63
C VAL A 157 -4.77 -11.54 0.91
N LYS A 158 -3.90 -11.39 -0.10
CA LYS A 158 -2.45 -11.50 0.08
C LYS A 158 -1.91 -10.45 1.05
N MET A 159 -2.39 -9.20 0.97
CA MET A 159 -2.01 -8.14 1.91
C MET A 159 -2.38 -8.51 3.34
N LEU A 160 -3.59 -9.01 3.56
CA LEU A 160 -4.05 -9.42 4.89
C LEU A 160 -3.28 -10.64 5.40
N CYS A 161 -2.92 -11.60 4.55
CA CYS A 161 -2.03 -12.71 4.89
C CYS A 161 -0.62 -12.23 5.26
N ALA A 162 -0.14 -11.13 4.67
CA ALA A 162 1.11 -10.46 5.06
C ALA A 162 0.95 -9.59 6.33
N GLY A 163 -0.24 -9.58 6.95
CA GLY A 163 -0.54 -8.79 8.14
C GLY A 163 -0.73 -7.30 7.87
N ILE A 164 -1.02 -6.89 6.63
CA ILE A 164 -1.11 -5.50 6.20
C ILE A 164 -2.52 -5.22 5.67
N VAL A 165 -3.08 -4.07 6.06
CA VAL A 165 -4.31 -3.49 5.50
C VAL A 165 -3.96 -2.14 4.89
N HIS A 166 -4.42 -1.85 3.66
CA HIS A 166 -4.09 -0.63 2.93
C HIS A 166 -4.55 0.63 3.66
N GLY A 167 -5.79 0.64 4.08
CA GLY A 167 -6.35 1.72 4.89
C GLY A 167 -6.94 2.88 4.11
N ASP A 168 -6.78 2.92 2.79
CA ASP A 168 -7.39 3.92 1.90
C ASP A 168 -7.52 3.37 0.46
N LEU A 169 -7.81 2.08 0.32
CA LEU A 169 -7.91 1.47 -1.00
C LEU A 169 -9.18 1.91 -1.70
N SER A 170 -9.01 2.46 -2.90
CA SER A 170 -10.08 2.95 -3.76
C SER A 170 -9.62 2.99 -5.22
N GLN A 171 -10.52 3.33 -6.14
CA GLN A 171 -10.21 3.51 -7.56
C GLN A 171 -9.14 4.57 -7.84
N TYR A 172 -8.88 5.46 -6.90
CA TYR A 172 -7.86 6.53 -7.02
C TYR A 172 -6.45 6.03 -6.70
N ASN A 173 -6.36 4.94 -5.91
CA ASN A 173 -5.09 4.35 -5.45
C ASN A 173 -4.78 3.03 -6.16
N VAL A 174 -5.26 2.89 -7.40
CA VAL A 174 -4.96 1.80 -8.31
C VAL A 174 -4.60 2.36 -9.68
N LEU A 175 -3.44 1.96 -10.22
CA LEU A 175 -3.07 2.17 -11.61
C LEU A 175 -3.38 0.92 -12.43
N VAL A 176 -3.67 1.08 -13.72
CA VAL A 176 -3.87 -0.07 -14.62
C VAL A 176 -2.69 -0.15 -15.57
N GLY A 177 -1.72 -0.97 -15.23
CA GLY A 177 -0.55 -1.24 -16.04
C GLY A 177 -0.76 -2.33 -17.08
N SER A 178 0.27 -2.61 -17.87
CA SER A 178 0.26 -3.64 -18.93
C SER A 178 -0.14 -5.03 -18.44
N SER A 179 0.18 -5.37 -17.19
CA SER A 179 -0.15 -6.66 -16.57
C SER A 179 -1.41 -6.62 -15.68
N GLY A 180 -2.15 -5.52 -15.67
CA GLY A 180 -3.36 -5.32 -14.88
C GLY A 180 -3.21 -4.34 -13.71
N PRO A 181 -4.12 -4.39 -12.73
CA PRO A 181 -4.16 -3.44 -11.62
C PRO A 181 -2.92 -3.49 -10.72
N VAL A 182 -2.40 -2.32 -10.36
CA VAL A 182 -1.25 -2.09 -9.48
C VAL A 182 -1.69 -1.19 -8.34
N ILE A 183 -1.55 -1.65 -7.10
CA ILE A 183 -1.91 -0.88 -5.90
C ILE A 183 -0.80 0.14 -5.61
N ILE A 184 -1.19 1.39 -5.35
CA ILE A 184 -0.29 2.49 -5.04
C ILE A 184 -0.74 3.22 -3.77
N ASP A 185 0.12 4.09 -3.24
CA ASP A 185 -0.19 5.04 -2.16
C ASP A 185 -0.47 4.37 -0.81
N LEU A 186 0.62 3.93 -0.14
CA LEU A 186 0.61 3.12 1.08
C LEU A 186 0.72 3.89 2.42
N PRO A 187 0.71 5.23 2.48
CA PRO A 187 0.94 5.95 3.75
C PRO A 187 -0.07 5.65 4.85
N GLN A 188 -1.26 5.17 4.46
CA GLN A 188 -2.34 4.80 5.38
C GLN A 188 -2.33 3.32 5.76
N ALA A 189 -1.36 2.55 5.24
CA ALA A 189 -1.26 1.13 5.52
C ALA A 189 -0.97 0.87 7.00
N VAL A 190 -1.67 -0.11 7.56
CA VAL A 190 -1.59 -0.46 8.98
C VAL A 190 -1.41 -1.97 9.18
N SER A 191 -0.81 -2.35 10.32
CA SER A 191 -0.74 -3.75 10.73
C SER A 191 -2.13 -4.27 11.10
N ALA A 192 -2.53 -5.40 10.52
CA ALA A 192 -3.81 -6.04 10.82
C ALA A 192 -3.85 -6.58 12.26
N ALA A 193 -2.74 -7.12 12.76
CA ALA A 193 -2.67 -7.74 14.10
C ALA A 193 -2.75 -6.72 15.23
N ASN A 194 -2.16 -5.53 15.03
CA ASN A 194 -2.05 -4.52 16.08
C ASN A 194 -3.13 -3.42 16.01
N ASN A 195 -4.10 -3.56 15.10
CA ASN A 195 -5.12 -2.55 14.89
C ASN A 195 -6.53 -3.12 15.16
N HIS A 196 -7.14 -2.71 16.27
CA HIS A 196 -8.51 -3.12 16.63
C HIS A 196 -9.57 -2.74 15.58
N SER A 197 -9.28 -1.74 14.73
CA SER A 197 -10.17 -1.29 13.66
C SER A 197 -9.89 -1.99 12.33
N ALA A 198 -8.95 -2.94 12.26
CA ALA A 198 -8.55 -3.60 11.00
C ALA A 198 -9.75 -4.17 10.24
N ARG A 199 -10.72 -4.79 10.94
CA ARG A 199 -11.97 -5.29 10.34
C ARG A 199 -12.75 -4.19 9.61
N THR A 200 -12.95 -3.06 10.27
CA THR A 200 -13.70 -1.92 9.70
C THR A 200 -12.98 -1.30 8.53
N ILE A 201 -11.64 -1.25 8.63
CA ILE A 201 -10.80 -0.69 7.57
C ILE A 201 -10.85 -1.56 6.32
N ILE A 202 -10.64 -2.86 6.47
CA ILE A 202 -10.66 -3.79 5.34
C ILE A 202 -12.04 -3.85 4.69
N LYS A 203 -13.10 -3.81 5.53
CA LYS A 203 -14.46 -3.72 5.02
C LYS A 203 -14.65 -2.50 4.14
N ARG A 204 -14.23 -1.33 4.59
CA ARG A 204 -14.32 -0.10 3.80
C ARG A 204 -13.52 -0.18 2.51
N ASP A 205 -12.28 -0.70 2.56
CA ASP A 205 -11.41 -0.82 1.39
C ASP A 205 -12.02 -1.75 0.33
N VAL A 206 -12.59 -2.89 0.74
CA VAL A 206 -13.30 -3.83 -0.14
C VAL A 206 -14.60 -3.23 -0.69
N ASP A 207 -15.41 -2.61 0.18
CA ASP A 207 -16.68 -2.00 -0.20
C ASP A 207 -16.48 -0.86 -1.22
N ASN A 208 -15.45 -0.03 -1.05
CA ASN A 208 -15.11 1.04 -2.00
C ASN A 208 -14.83 0.49 -3.39
N LEU A 209 -14.03 -0.57 -3.50
CA LEU A 209 -13.73 -1.20 -4.77
C LEU A 209 -14.98 -1.86 -5.38
N THR A 210 -15.73 -2.61 -4.57
CA THR A 210 -16.96 -3.29 -5.02
C THR A 210 -17.99 -2.28 -5.52
N ALA A 211 -18.19 -1.18 -4.80
CA ALA A 211 -19.07 -0.08 -5.20
C ALA A 211 -18.62 0.58 -6.52
N TYR A 212 -17.32 0.77 -6.71
CA TYR A 212 -16.78 1.32 -7.96
C TYR A 212 -17.05 0.36 -9.14
N PHE A 213 -16.67 -0.92 -9.01
CA PHE A 213 -16.80 -1.89 -10.09
C PHE A 213 -18.25 -2.27 -10.41
N SER A 214 -19.15 -2.20 -9.43
CA SER A 214 -20.58 -2.47 -9.64
C SER A 214 -21.27 -1.45 -10.57
N ARG A 215 -20.66 -0.30 -10.80
CA ARG A 215 -21.11 0.68 -11.80
C ARG A 215 -21.00 0.13 -13.24
N PHE A 216 -20.06 -0.78 -13.48
CA PHE A 216 -19.80 -1.42 -14.77
C PHE A 216 -20.31 -2.86 -14.81
N CYS A 217 -20.42 -3.52 -13.65
CA CYS A 217 -20.85 -4.90 -13.50
C CYS A 217 -21.79 -5.01 -12.27
N PRO A 218 -23.11 -4.74 -12.43
CA PRO A 218 -24.05 -4.61 -11.31
C PRO A 218 -24.16 -5.86 -10.42
N GLU A 219 -23.86 -7.05 -10.94
CA GLU A 219 -23.87 -8.29 -10.15
C GLU A 219 -22.88 -8.28 -8.99
N LEU A 220 -21.77 -7.50 -9.09
CA LEU A 220 -20.79 -7.37 -8.02
C LEU A 220 -21.36 -6.71 -6.76
N ALA A 221 -22.40 -5.88 -6.90
CA ALA A 221 -23.08 -5.26 -5.76
C ALA A 221 -23.73 -6.26 -4.80
N LYS A 222 -23.97 -7.49 -5.26
CA LYS A 222 -24.56 -8.57 -4.45
C LYS A 222 -23.53 -9.39 -3.68
N THR A 223 -22.24 -9.09 -3.83
CA THR A 223 -21.16 -9.83 -3.18
C THR A 223 -20.76 -9.17 -1.86
N ASP A 224 -20.39 -9.98 -0.87
CA ASP A 224 -19.84 -9.51 0.43
C ASP A 224 -18.49 -10.17 0.71
N TYR A 225 -17.52 -9.85 -0.15
CA TYR A 225 -16.14 -10.32 0.03
C TYR A 225 -15.52 -9.81 1.32
N ALA A 226 -15.92 -8.65 1.84
CA ALA A 226 -15.36 -8.10 3.06
C ALA A 226 -15.62 -8.98 4.27
N THR A 227 -16.87 -9.42 4.44
CA THR A 227 -17.25 -10.32 5.53
C THR A 227 -16.60 -11.70 5.35
N GLU A 228 -16.60 -12.22 4.13
CA GLU A 228 -16.02 -13.53 3.79
C GLU A 228 -14.50 -13.55 4.12
N ILE A 229 -13.73 -12.58 3.63
CA ILE A 229 -12.30 -12.43 3.89
C ILE A 229 -12.03 -12.37 5.39
N TRP A 230 -12.78 -11.54 6.14
CA TRP A 230 -12.55 -11.37 7.55
C TRP A 230 -12.87 -12.64 8.36
N CYS A 231 -13.93 -13.36 8.01
CA CYS A 231 -14.26 -14.64 8.63
C CYS A 231 -13.14 -15.68 8.46
N TYR A 232 -12.62 -15.83 7.25
CA TYR A 232 -11.49 -16.73 6.99
C TYR A 232 -10.21 -16.28 7.71
N TYR A 233 -9.95 -14.96 7.78
CA TYR A 233 -8.82 -14.42 8.50
C TYR A 233 -8.87 -14.75 9.99
N GLN A 234 -10.04 -14.55 10.64
CA GLN A 234 -10.23 -14.88 12.06
C GLN A 234 -10.05 -16.37 12.37
N ARG A 235 -10.35 -17.23 11.41
CA ARG A 235 -10.17 -18.69 11.53
C ARG A 235 -8.75 -19.16 11.17
N GLY A 236 -7.85 -18.28 10.73
CA GLY A 236 -6.53 -18.65 10.24
C GLY A 236 -6.54 -19.42 8.91
N GLN A 237 -7.66 -19.44 8.21
CA GLN A 237 -7.91 -20.21 6.97
C GLN A 237 -7.78 -19.38 5.68
N LEU A 238 -7.53 -18.07 5.80
CA LEU A 238 -7.52 -17.16 4.67
C LEU A 238 -6.54 -17.56 3.53
N PRO A 239 -5.34 -18.09 3.78
CA PRO A 239 -4.42 -18.48 2.71
C PRO A 239 -4.96 -19.57 1.78
N TYR A 240 -5.91 -20.37 2.27
CA TYR A 240 -6.51 -21.51 1.55
C TYR A 240 -7.94 -21.25 1.09
N ALA A 241 -8.48 -20.07 1.37
CA ALA A 241 -9.87 -19.74 1.11
C ALA A 241 -10.15 -19.59 -0.39
N ILE A 242 -11.24 -20.20 -0.84
CA ILE A 242 -11.85 -19.95 -2.14
C ILE A 242 -13.00 -18.99 -1.90
N LEU A 243 -12.80 -17.72 -2.29
CA LEU A 243 -13.78 -16.68 -2.09
C LEU A 243 -14.85 -16.71 -3.19
N SER A 244 -16.10 -16.69 -2.78
CA SER A 244 -17.28 -16.69 -3.65
C SER A 244 -18.01 -15.34 -3.68
N GLY A 245 -17.75 -14.49 -2.70
CA GLY A 245 -18.54 -13.27 -2.46
C GLY A 245 -19.88 -13.55 -1.79
N ASN A 246 -20.12 -14.79 -1.34
CA ASN A 246 -21.37 -15.21 -0.71
C ASN A 246 -21.05 -15.72 0.71
N THR A 247 -21.75 -15.18 1.68
CA THR A 247 -21.53 -15.51 3.12
C THR A 247 -22.45 -16.61 3.64
N HIS A 248 -23.44 -17.08 2.88
CA HIS A 248 -24.39 -18.09 3.35
C HIS A 248 -23.75 -19.41 3.77
N HIS A 249 -22.63 -19.81 3.13
CA HIS A 249 -21.91 -21.03 3.52
C HIS A 249 -21.11 -20.90 4.80
N LEU A 250 -20.77 -19.67 5.21
CA LEU A 250 -19.99 -19.43 6.45
C LEU A 250 -20.79 -19.72 7.73
N GLU A 251 -22.12 -19.66 7.66
CA GLU A 251 -23.00 -19.97 8.77
C GLU A 251 -23.11 -21.49 9.01
N GLN A 252 -22.92 -22.30 7.98
CA GLN A 252 -22.99 -23.76 8.05
C GLN A 252 -21.69 -24.40 8.58
N GLU A 253 -20.56 -23.73 8.47
CA GLU A 253 -19.24 -24.23 8.89
C GLU A 253 -18.86 -23.91 10.36
N LYS A 254 -19.82 -23.57 11.21
CA LYS A 254 -19.58 -23.12 12.61
C LYS A 254 -18.89 -24.12 13.54
N SER A 255 -18.47 -25.30 13.08
CA SER A 255 -17.94 -26.33 13.95
C SER A 255 -16.87 -27.25 13.33
N VAL A 256 -15.92 -26.73 12.59
CA VAL A 256 -14.72 -27.54 12.30
C VAL A 256 -13.69 -27.27 13.40
N PRO A 257 -13.28 -28.29 14.18
CA PRO A 257 -12.26 -28.11 15.20
C PRO A 257 -10.95 -27.67 14.51
N VAL A 258 -10.40 -26.55 14.95
CA VAL A 258 -9.13 -26.04 14.44
C VAL A 258 -8.04 -27.05 14.81
N ASN A 259 -7.44 -27.70 13.82
CA ASN A 259 -6.30 -28.57 14.05
C ASN A 259 -5.09 -27.71 14.44
N ILE A 260 -4.61 -27.87 15.67
CA ILE A 260 -3.46 -27.11 16.20
C ILE A 260 -2.22 -27.26 15.32
N SER A 261 -2.06 -28.41 14.66
CA SER A 261 -0.95 -28.68 13.72
C SER A 261 -0.97 -27.71 12.54
N ASP A 262 -2.15 -27.43 11.97
CA ASP A 262 -2.29 -26.53 10.82
C ASP A 262 -2.04 -25.08 11.23
N VAL A 263 -2.47 -24.69 12.45
CA VAL A 263 -2.18 -23.36 13.02
C VAL A 263 -0.67 -23.18 13.22
N LEU A 264 0.01 -24.17 13.73
CA LEU A 264 1.47 -24.13 13.93
C LEU A 264 2.22 -24.05 12.58
N GLN A 265 1.73 -24.72 11.54
CA GLN A 265 2.31 -24.64 10.21
C GLN A 265 2.17 -23.22 9.61
N ILE A 266 0.99 -22.60 9.74
CA ILE A 266 0.73 -21.23 9.31
C ILE A 266 1.62 -20.25 10.07
N ILE A 267 1.71 -20.39 11.40
CA ILE A 267 2.60 -19.55 12.23
C ILE A 267 4.04 -19.69 11.77
N ASN A 268 4.52 -20.90 11.50
CA ASN A 268 5.88 -21.13 11.03
C ASN A 268 6.14 -20.54 9.66
N GLU A 269 5.17 -20.55 8.73
CA GLU A 269 5.29 -19.90 7.43
C GLU A 269 5.35 -18.38 7.55
N VAL A 270 4.52 -17.79 8.40
CA VAL A 270 4.54 -16.35 8.70
C VAL A 270 5.88 -15.95 9.31
N ILE A 271 6.38 -16.71 10.29
CA ILE A 271 7.69 -16.47 10.90
C ILE A 271 8.81 -16.58 9.86
N LYS A 272 8.79 -17.59 8.98
CA LYS A 272 9.79 -17.74 7.90
C LYS A 272 9.78 -16.54 6.94
N LYS A 273 8.59 -16.05 6.56
CA LYS A 273 8.45 -14.86 5.70
C LYS A 273 8.97 -13.60 6.39
N GLU A 274 8.65 -13.40 7.66
CA GLU A 274 9.14 -12.27 8.45
C GLU A 274 10.69 -12.32 8.61
N MET A 275 11.24 -13.49 8.90
CA MET A 275 12.70 -13.67 8.98
C MET A 275 13.40 -13.49 7.63
N ALA A 276 12.77 -13.86 6.53
CA ALA A 276 13.28 -13.62 5.18
C ALA A 276 13.28 -12.12 4.85
N TRP A 277 12.21 -11.40 5.22
CA TRP A 277 12.13 -9.97 5.07
C TRP A 277 13.17 -9.23 5.92
N GLN A 278 13.36 -9.60 7.19
CA GLN A 278 14.39 -9.03 8.07
C GLN A 278 15.80 -9.24 7.50
N ARG A 279 16.10 -10.43 6.98
CA ARG A 279 17.38 -10.70 6.30
C ARG A 279 17.58 -9.84 5.07
N HIS A 280 16.53 -9.67 4.25
CA HIS A 280 16.59 -8.82 3.06
C HIS A 280 16.81 -7.34 3.42
N LYS A 281 16.14 -6.86 4.46
CA LYS A 281 16.34 -5.51 5.01
C LYS A 281 17.80 -5.32 5.49
N GLN A 282 18.35 -6.31 6.18
CA GLN A 282 19.73 -6.27 6.70
C GLN A 282 20.77 -6.30 5.57
N THR A 283 20.55 -7.10 4.52
CA THR A 283 21.41 -7.16 3.34
C THR A 283 21.40 -5.83 2.56
N ARG A 284 20.24 -5.19 2.41
CA ARG A 284 20.13 -3.87 1.77
C ARG A 284 20.84 -2.79 2.58
N LEU A 285 20.73 -2.79 3.91
CA LEU A 285 21.46 -1.86 4.78
C LEU A 285 22.97 -2.03 4.66
N ILE A 286 23.46 -3.27 4.60
CA ILE A 286 24.89 -3.57 4.46
C ILE A 286 25.39 -3.16 3.07
N SER A 287 24.63 -3.39 2.01
CA SER A 287 25.01 -2.96 0.66
C SER A 287 25.07 -1.43 0.50
N HIS A 288 24.24 -0.68 1.22
CA HIS A 288 24.36 0.78 1.28
C HIS A 288 25.57 1.27 2.08
N LEU A 289 25.95 0.56 3.16
CA LEU A 289 27.13 0.91 3.98
C LEU A 289 28.46 0.52 3.31
N SER A 290 28.46 -0.41 2.37
CA SER A 290 29.67 -0.82 1.62
C SER A 290 29.89 -0.04 0.31
N GLN A 291 29.00 0.89 -0.02
CA GLN A 291 29.12 1.80 -1.17
C GLN A 291 29.45 3.24 -0.75
N CYS A 292 29.54 3.51 0.56
CA CYS A 292 30.19 4.67 1.16
C CYS A 292 31.60 4.30 1.62
#